data_1b33c51f967d033ede97d0d50b3140b2
#
_entry.id   1b33c51f967d033ede97d0d50b3140b2
#
_cell.length_a   1.000
_cell.length_b   1.000
_cell.length_c   1.000
_cell.angle_alpha   90.00
_cell.angle_beta   90.00
_cell.angle_gamma   90.00
#
_symmetry.space_group_name_H-M   'P 1'
#
loop_
_entity.id
_entity.type
_entity.pdbx_description
1 polymer ?
#
loop_
_entity_poly.entity_id
_entity_poly.type
_entity_poly.pdbx_seq_one_letter_code
_entity_poly.pdbx_strand_id
1 'polypeptide(L)'
;LQVYVKNDGKVETTKQFAKVGKNNPVIQANFQTNNKPAQEARLMPNLMRYLHQKYGIKHVNLIGHSSGGEIIYNYLTDKDGLNKVPAKDLPQVDHFVSMANTYPLHDKNIKNLPKNLEILNFCGDIDHTGSDGLIPTQEVKPFGTLVKGHVKGYKFMVYHGDPQQAQHSMLHENPAVNKIIAQYMYN
;
A
#
# COMPACT_ATOMS: atom_id res chain seq x y z
N LEU A 1 4.73 15.76 0.77
CA LEU A 1 4.39 15.85 2.18
C LEU A 1 5.00 14.67 2.93
N GLN A 2 5.61 14.91 4.10
CA GLN A 2 6.03 13.83 5.00
C GLN A 2 5.25 13.95 6.31
N VAL A 3 4.75 12.81 6.79
CA VAL A 3 4.04 12.72 8.07
C VAL A 3 4.69 11.65 8.94
N TYR A 4 4.63 11.87 10.25
CA TYR A 4 5.16 10.95 11.25
C TYR A 4 4.04 10.46 12.15
N VAL A 5 3.95 9.16 12.32
CA VAL A 5 2.91 8.48 13.11
C VAL A 5 3.56 7.89 14.36
N LYS A 6 3.16 8.40 15.51
CA LYS A 6 3.67 7.96 16.82
C LYS A 6 2.94 6.73 17.34
N ASN A 7 3.58 5.98 18.21
CA ASN A 7 3.00 4.76 18.79
C ASN A 7 1.74 5.00 19.64
N ASP A 8 1.57 6.23 20.15
CA ASP A 8 0.37 6.68 20.86
C ASP A 8 -0.79 7.07 19.90
N GLY A 9 -0.58 6.95 18.59
CA GLY A 9 -1.54 7.30 17.56
C GLY A 9 -1.54 8.78 17.16
N LYS A 10 -0.68 9.62 17.75
CA LYS A 10 -0.52 11.00 17.33
C LYS A 10 0.16 11.08 15.96
N VAL A 11 -0.40 11.91 15.08
CA VAL A 11 0.15 12.13 13.73
C VAL A 11 0.56 13.58 13.57
N GLU A 12 1.72 13.81 13.02
CA GLU A 12 2.25 15.16 12.77
C GLU A 12 2.89 15.28 11.39
N THR A 13 2.77 16.45 10.77
CA THR A 13 3.49 16.78 9.54
C THR A 13 4.91 17.17 9.90
N THR A 14 5.88 16.47 9.33
CA THR A 14 7.31 16.74 9.55
C THR A 14 7.92 17.58 8.44
N LYS A 15 7.45 17.41 7.19
CA LYS A 15 7.89 18.21 6.04
C LYS A 15 6.74 18.47 5.08
N GLN A 16 6.66 19.72 4.60
CA GLN A 16 5.69 20.09 3.56
C GLN A 16 6.42 20.88 2.47
N PHE A 17 6.52 20.28 1.28
CA PHE A 17 7.24 20.88 0.14
C PHE A 17 6.35 21.79 -0.70
N ALA A 18 5.03 21.54 -0.66
CA ALA A 18 4.04 22.32 -1.39
C ALA A 18 2.70 22.29 -0.66
N LYS A 19 1.78 23.17 -1.05
CA LYS A 19 0.40 23.16 -0.54
C LYS A 19 -0.27 21.85 -0.96
N VAL A 20 -0.81 21.11 0.00
CA VAL A 20 -1.66 19.94 -0.28
C VAL A 20 -2.96 20.44 -0.90
N GLY A 21 -3.29 19.95 -2.08
CA GLY A 21 -4.45 20.42 -2.84
C GLY A 21 -4.70 19.57 -4.09
N LYS A 22 -5.07 20.21 -5.19
CA LYS A 22 -5.61 19.59 -6.42
C LYS A 22 -4.65 18.70 -7.24
N ASN A 23 -3.37 18.60 -6.89
CA ASN A 23 -2.35 17.98 -7.74
C ASN A 23 -1.92 16.58 -7.28
N ASN A 24 -2.81 15.81 -6.66
CA ASN A 24 -2.52 14.43 -6.23
C ASN A 24 -1.17 14.32 -5.50
N PRO A 25 -0.99 14.95 -4.34
CA PRO A 25 0.30 15.00 -3.67
C PRO A 25 0.73 13.62 -3.19
N VAL A 26 2.01 13.31 -3.35
CA VAL A 26 2.59 12.13 -2.70
C VAL A 26 2.81 12.43 -1.22
N ILE A 27 2.32 11.54 -0.36
CA ILE A 27 2.45 11.62 1.09
C ILE A 27 3.24 10.41 1.56
N GLN A 28 4.43 10.67 2.11
CA GLN A 28 5.25 9.66 2.75
C GLN A 28 4.87 9.56 4.23
N ALA A 29 4.41 8.40 4.65
CA ALA A 29 4.10 8.10 6.03
C ALA A 29 5.27 7.34 6.68
N ASN A 30 5.81 7.90 7.76
CA ASN A 30 6.85 7.27 8.56
C ASN A 30 6.25 6.90 9.93
N PHE A 31 6.41 5.65 10.33
CA PHE A 31 5.93 5.17 11.63
C PHE A 31 7.08 5.18 12.64
N GLN A 32 6.76 5.53 13.89
CA GLN A 32 7.73 5.48 15.00
C GLN A 32 8.24 4.07 15.24
N THR A 33 7.34 3.10 15.18
CA THR A 33 7.70 1.68 15.18
C THR A 33 8.20 1.32 13.79
N ASN A 34 9.30 0.59 13.72
CA ASN A 34 9.88 0.12 12.45
C ASN A 34 9.83 -1.40 12.40
N ASN A 35 9.46 -1.96 11.24
CA ASN A 35 9.37 -3.41 10.99
C ASN A 35 8.42 -4.17 11.93
N LYS A 36 7.28 -3.55 12.28
CA LYS A 36 6.18 -4.20 13.03
C LYS A 36 4.84 -3.98 12.32
N PRO A 37 4.62 -4.59 11.15
CA PRO A 37 3.48 -4.30 10.28
C PRO A 37 2.12 -4.39 10.98
N ALA A 38 1.93 -5.35 11.87
CA ALA A 38 0.68 -5.49 12.61
C ALA A 38 0.42 -4.31 13.58
N GLN A 39 1.46 -3.75 14.20
CA GLN A 39 1.31 -2.57 15.06
C GLN A 39 1.09 -1.31 14.23
N GLU A 40 1.83 -1.15 13.14
CA GLU A 40 1.73 0.00 12.24
C GLU A 40 0.35 0.04 11.55
N ALA A 41 -0.19 -1.12 11.16
CA ALA A 41 -1.53 -1.23 10.60
C ALA A 41 -2.62 -0.69 11.54
N ARG A 42 -2.47 -0.89 12.86
CA ARG A 42 -3.40 -0.35 13.87
C ARG A 42 -3.36 1.18 13.97
N LEU A 43 -2.28 1.81 13.50
CA LEU A 43 -2.12 3.26 13.48
C LEU A 43 -2.61 3.89 12.17
N MET A 44 -2.84 3.09 11.14
CA MET A 44 -3.35 3.59 9.85
C MET A 44 -4.66 4.38 9.96
N PRO A 45 -5.66 3.97 10.77
CA PRO A 45 -6.87 4.78 10.94
C PRO A 45 -6.59 6.20 11.47
N ASN A 46 -5.61 6.35 12.35
CA ASN A 46 -5.19 7.64 12.89
C ASN A 46 -4.56 8.51 11.79
N LEU A 47 -3.70 7.91 10.97
CA LEU A 47 -3.11 8.58 9.81
C LEU A 47 -4.19 9.04 8.83
N MET A 48 -5.10 8.14 8.45
CA MET A 48 -6.16 8.45 7.49
C MET A 48 -7.07 9.56 8.01
N ARG A 49 -7.50 9.49 9.27
CA ARG A 49 -8.30 10.55 9.90
C ARG A 49 -7.57 11.89 9.93
N TYR A 50 -6.28 11.89 10.25
CA TYR A 50 -5.47 13.11 10.24
C TYR A 50 -5.41 13.74 8.85
N LEU A 51 -5.21 12.95 7.81
CA LEU A 51 -5.19 13.43 6.42
C LEU A 51 -6.56 14.00 6.01
N HIS A 52 -7.63 13.32 6.39
CA HIS A 52 -9.00 13.80 6.13
C HIS A 52 -9.29 15.12 6.84
N GLN A 53 -9.04 15.18 8.15
CA GLN A 53 -9.40 16.36 8.97
C GLN A 53 -8.51 17.57 8.67
N LYS A 54 -7.20 17.37 8.52
CA LYS A 54 -6.28 18.49 8.33
C LYS A 54 -6.21 19.01 6.91
N TYR A 55 -6.32 18.12 5.93
CA TYR A 55 -6.11 18.46 4.53
C TYR A 55 -7.35 18.29 3.66
N GLY A 56 -8.47 17.82 4.22
CA GLY A 56 -9.71 17.60 3.48
C GLY A 56 -9.62 16.48 2.45
N ILE A 57 -8.67 15.55 2.61
CA ILE A 57 -8.47 14.43 1.68
C ILE A 57 -9.63 13.47 1.83
N LYS A 58 -10.34 13.19 0.72
CA LYS A 58 -11.51 12.29 0.69
C LYS A 58 -11.20 10.95 0.02
N HIS A 59 -10.19 10.91 -0.84
CA HIS A 59 -9.76 9.73 -1.59
C HIS A 59 -8.26 9.58 -1.50
N VAL A 60 -7.78 8.34 -1.40
CA VAL A 60 -6.36 8.01 -1.36
C VAL A 60 -6.06 6.77 -2.19
N ASN A 61 -4.88 6.75 -2.79
CA ASN A 61 -4.25 5.57 -3.34
C ASN A 61 -3.12 5.16 -2.39
N LEU A 62 -3.06 3.90 -2.00
CA LEU A 62 -2.07 3.38 -1.08
C LEU A 62 -1.02 2.58 -1.84
N ILE A 63 0.24 2.88 -1.59
CA ILE A 63 1.38 2.16 -2.18
C ILE A 63 2.22 1.61 -1.05
N GLY A 64 2.46 0.31 -1.04
CA GLY A 64 3.29 -0.35 -0.05
C GLY A 64 4.27 -1.32 -0.69
N HIS A 65 5.55 -1.17 -0.34
CA HIS A 65 6.62 -2.06 -0.72
C HIS A 65 6.96 -2.98 0.45
N SER A 66 7.13 -4.29 0.19
CA SER A 66 7.52 -5.26 1.23
C SER A 66 6.60 -5.16 2.45
N SER A 67 7.13 -5.00 3.66
CA SER A 67 6.33 -4.81 4.89
C SER A 67 5.29 -3.69 4.81
N GLY A 68 5.53 -2.65 3.99
CA GLY A 68 4.53 -1.60 3.71
C GLY A 68 3.26 -2.14 3.06
N GLY A 69 3.38 -3.13 2.20
CA GLY A 69 2.23 -3.84 1.63
C GLY A 69 1.44 -4.61 2.67
N GLU A 70 2.12 -5.25 3.63
CA GLU A 70 1.48 -5.95 4.74
C GLU A 70 0.73 -4.98 5.67
N ILE A 71 1.31 -3.80 5.97
CA ILE A 71 0.65 -2.76 6.76
C ILE A 71 -0.68 -2.38 6.13
N ILE A 72 -0.67 -2.08 4.82
CA ILE A 72 -1.86 -1.67 4.08
C ILE A 72 -2.90 -2.80 4.05
N TYR A 73 -2.48 -4.02 3.76
CA TYR A 73 -3.37 -5.18 3.73
C TYR A 73 -4.05 -5.41 5.08
N ASN A 74 -3.28 -5.42 6.17
CA ASN A 74 -3.80 -5.59 7.53
C ASN A 74 -4.78 -4.45 7.93
N TYR A 75 -4.50 -3.22 7.48
CA TYR A 75 -5.42 -2.09 7.66
C TYR A 75 -6.73 -2.30 6.89
N LEU A 76 -6.64 -2.62 5.59
CA LEU A 76 -7.81 -2.75 4.72
C LEU A 76 -8.71 -3.94 5.09
N THR A 77 -8.12 -5.01 5.60
CA THR A 77 -8.86 -6.18 6.09
C THR A 77 -9.34 -6.02 7.53
N ASP A 78 -8.91 -4.95 8.22
CA ASP A 78 -9.13 -4.76 9.67
C ASP A 78 -8.84 -6.05 10.44
N LYS A 79 -7.67 -6.62 10.19
CA LYS A 79 -7.25 -7.96 10.64
C LYS A 79 -7.52 -8.22 12.12
N ASP A 80 -7.35 -7.20 12.93
CA ASP A 80 -7.52 -7.31 14.38
C ASP A 80 -8.89 -6.80 14.88
N GLY A 81 -9.76 -6.30 13.98
CA GLY A 81 -11.07 -5.69 14.35
C GLY A 81 -10.92 -4.47 15.26
N LEU A 82 -9.80 -3.76 15.16
CA LEU A 82 -9.44 -2.64 16.05
C LEU A 82 -9.69 -1.27 15.45
N ASN A 83 -10.12 -1.19 14.18
CA ASN A 83 -10.46 0.09 13.56
C ASN A 83 -11.77 0.63 14.19
N LYS A 84 -11.63 1.58 15.11
CA LYS A 84 -12.73 2.24 15.80
C LYS A 84 -13.10 3.60 15.19
N VAL A 85 -12.40 4.02 14.13
CA VAL A 85 -12.69 5.29 13.46
C VAL A 85 -13.89 5.10 12.53
N PRO A 86 -14.95 5.91 12.65
CA PRO A 86 -16.09 5.82 11.74
C PRO A 86 -15.66 6.02 10.28
N ALA A 87 -16.20 5.22 9.37
CA ALA A 87 -15.85 5.28 7.94
C ALA A 87 -16.03 6.67 7.32
N LYS A 88 -17.01 7.46 7.78
CA LYS A 88 -17.23 8.86 7.35
C LYS A 88 -16.07 9.80 7.66
N ASP A 89 -15.23 9.44 8.62
CA ASP A 89 -14.09 10.25 9.07
C ASP A 89 -12.77 9.80 8.40
N LEU A 90 -12.85 8.84 7.49
CA LEU A 90 -11.71 8.28 6.77
C LEU A 90 -11.81 8.57 5.27
N PRO A 91 -10.69 8.83 4.58
CA PRO A 91 -10.67 8.82 3.13
C PRO A 91 -11.05 7.45 2.58
N GLN A 92 -11.74 7.43 1.46
CA GLN A 92 -11.95 6.22 0.68
C GLN A 92 -10.62 5.77 0.05
N VAL A 93 -10.33 4.49 0.09
CA VAL A 93 -9.18 3.91 -0.60
C VAL A 93 -9.65 3.41 -1.96
N ASP A 94 -9.12 4.00 -3.04
CA ASP A 94 -9.51 3.65 -4.40
C ASP A 94 -8.57 2.61 -5.01
N HIS A 95 -7.25 2.75 -4.77
CA HIS A 95 -6.26 1.80 -5.26
C HIS A 95 -5.33 1.34 -4.15
N PHE A 96 -4.93 0.07 -4.25
CA PHE A 96 -3.84 -0.50 -3.46
C PHE A 96 -2.78 -1.06 -4.41
N VAL A 97 -1.59 -0.48 -4.38
CA VAL A 97 -0.41 -1.02 -5.07
C VAL A 97 0.42 -1.77 -4.05
N SER A 98 0.46 -3.09 -4.19
CA SER A 98 1.29 -4.01 -3.41
C SER A 98 2.54 -4.32 -4.20
N MET A 99 3.72 -3.93 -3.72
CA MET A 99 5.00 -4.24 -4.35
C MET A 99 5.77 -5.27 -3.54
N ALA A 100 6.18 -6.34 -4.21
CA ALA A 100 7.12 -7.33 -3.68
C ALA A 100 6.73 -7.83 -2.28
N ASN A 101 5.50 -8.32 -2.15
CA ASN A 101 4.99 -8.85 -0.88
C ASN A 101 4.19 -10.13 -1.10
N THR A 102 4.09 -10.93 -0.05
CA THR A 102 3.30 -12.16 -0.01
C THR A 102 2.17 -12.03 1.00
N TYR A 103 1.11 -12.79 0.80
CA TYR A 103 -0.08 -12.77 1.64
C TYR A 103 -0.51 -14.18 1.99
N PRO A 104 -1.26 -14.39 3.10
CA PRO A 104 -1.75 -15.71 3.44
C PRO A 104 -2.65 -16.25 2.32
N LEU A 105 -2.62 -17.57 2.11
CA LEU A 105 -3.47 -18.22 1.10
C LEU A 105 -4.96 -18.17 1.45
N HIS A 106 -5.27 -18.03 2.74
CA HIS A 106 -6.63 -17.93 3.26
C HIS A 106 -6.68 -16.86 4.35
N ASP A 107 -7.65 -15.95 4.27
CA ASP A 107 -7.92 -14.95 5.29
C ASP A 107 -9.43 -14.73 5.44
N LYS A 108 -9.96 -15.02 6.62
CA LYS A 108 -11.39 -14.80 6.92
C LYS A 108 -11.80 -13.33 6.87
N ASN A 109 -10.83 -12.41 7.01
CA ASN A 109 -11.07 -10.98 7.02
C ASN A 109 -11.06 -10.37 5.61
N ILE A 110 -10.74 -11.14 4.59
CA ILE A 110 -10.71 -10.67 3.19
C ILE A 110 -12.04 -10.01 2.75
N LYS A 111 -13.15 -10.42 3.34
CA LYS A 111 -14.49 -9.85 3.12
C LYS A 111 -14.61 -8.38 3.52
N ASN A 112 -13.68 -7.86 4.34
CA ASN A 112 -13.67 -6.48 4.81
C ASN A 112 -13.02 -5.53 3.80
N LEU A 113 -12.36 -6.05 2.76
CA LEU A 113 -11.80 -5.20 1.70
C LEU A 113 -12.88 -4.29 1.08
N PRO A 114 -12.56 -3.01 0.82
CA PRO A 114 -13.48 -2.12 0.13
C PRO A 114 -13.90 -2.69 -1.22
N LYS A 115 -15.21 -2.75 -1.50
CA LYS A 115 -15.74 -3.35 -2.73
C LYS A 115 -15.37 -2.60 -4.01
N ASN A 116 -15.08 -1.31 -3.90
CA ASN A 116 -14.62 -0.45 -4.99
C ASN A 116 -13.11 -0.44 -5.19
N LEU A 117 -12.35 -1.17 -4.35
CA LEU A 117 -10.89 -1.21 -4.38
C LEU A 117 -10.38 -1.86 -5.66
N GLU A 118 -9.40 -1.22 -6.27
CA GLU A 118 -8.61 -1.79 -7.36
C GLU A 118 -7.19 -2.09 -6.87
N ILE A 119 -6.67 -3.27 -7.19
CA ILE A 119 -5.37 -3.73 -6.70
C ILE A 119 -4.41 -3.96 -7.86
N LEU A 120 -3.23 -3.33 -7.80
CA LEU A 120 -2.07 -3.71 -8.59
C LEU A 120 -1.11 -4.47 -7.69
N ASN A 121 -0.89 -5.73 -7.98
CA ASN A 121 0.12 -6.55 -7.33
C ASN A 121 1.36 -6.63 -8.24
N PHE A 122 2.51 -6.24 -7.73
CA PHE A 122 3.70 -6.00 -8.54
C PHE A 122 4.93 -6.66 -7.91
N CYS A 123 5.78 -7.29 -8.71
CA CYS A 123 7.07 -7.80 -8.26
C CYS A 123 8.15 -7.63 -9.35
N GLY A 124 9.40 -7.78 -8.96
CA GLY A 124 10.53 -7.85 -9.86
C GLY A 124 10.87 -9.29 -10.23
N ASP A 125 11.62 -9.44 -11.31
CA ASP A 125 12.19 -10.72 -11.73
C ASP A 125 13.57 -10.46 -12.36
N ILE A 126 14.61 -10.76 -11.60
CA ILE A 126 16.00 -10.55 -12.01
C ILE A 126 16.36 -11.61 -13.05
N ASP A 127 16.74 -11.17 -14.26
CA ASP A 127 17.23 -12.05 -15.33
C ASP A 127 16.33 -13.28 -15.60
N HIS A 128 15.01 -13.12 -15.43
CA HIS A 128 14.04 -14.21 -15.60
C HIS A 128 14.27 -15.44 -14.69
N THR A 129 14.84 -15.22 -13.50
CA THR A 129 15.05 -16.28 -12.50
C THR A 129 13.80 -16.64 -11.71
N GLY A 130 12.70 -15.87 -11.89
CA GLY A 130 11.46 -16.02 -11.14
C GLY A 130 11.51 -15.40 -9.74
N SER A 131 12.43 -14.43 -9.50
CA SER A 131 12.57 -13.78 -8.18
C SER A 131 13.14 -12.37 -8.31
N ASP A 132 12.79 -11.50 -7.35
CA ASP A 132 13.43 -10.19 -7.15
C ASP A 132 14.71 -10.25 -6.29
N GLY A 133 15.21 -11.47 -6.05
CA GLY A 133 16.37 -11.76 -5.20
C GLY A 133 16.01 -12.01 -3.73
N LEU A 134 14.79 -11.71 -3.31
CA LEU A 134 14.30 -11.99 -1.95
C LEU A 134 13.00 -12.80 -1.97
N ILE A 135 12.04 -12.43 -2.82
CA ILE A 135 10.72 -13.04 -2.89
C ILE A 135 10.52 -13.70 -4.26
N PRO A 136 10.23 -15.01 -4.29
CA PRO A 136 9.86 -15.68 -5.54
C PRO A 136 8.55 -15.14 -6.11
N THR A 137 8.51 -14.88 -7.41
CA THR A 137 7.32 -14.40 -8.14
C THR A 137 6.11 -15.32 -7.93
N GLN A 138 6.35 -16.62 -7.83
CA GLN A 138 5.30 -17.61 -7.57
C GLN A 138 4.63 -17.46 -6.20
N GLU A 139 5.30 -16.85 -5.21
CA GLU A 139 4.73 -16.57 -3.89
C GLU A 139 3.93 -15.27 -3.85
N VAL A 140 4.23 -14.34 -4.75
CA VAL A 140 3.50 -13.07 -4.90
C VAL A 140 2.16 -13.26 -5.62
N LYS A 141 2.15 -14.13 -6.64
CA LYS A 141 1.01 -14.36 -7.54
C LYS A 141 -0.28 -14.84 -6.85
N PRO A 142 -0.26 -15.69 -5.80
CA PRO A 142 -1.48 -16.21 -5.16
C PRO A 142 -2.39 -15.14 -4.54
N PHE A 143 -1.91 -13.93 -4.31
CA PHE A 143 -2.73 -12.82 -3.82
C PHE A 143 -3.96 -12.58 -4.71
N GLY A 144 -3.83 -12.74 -6.03
CA GLY A 144 -4.96 -12.63 -6.95
C GLY A 144 -6.09 -13.62 -6.69
N THR A 145 -5.75 -14.84 -6.28
CA THR A 145 -6.74 -15.85 -5.90
C THR A 145 -7.43 -15.47 -4.60
N LEU A 146 -6.67 -14.97 -3.63
CA LEU A 146 -7.19 -14.55 -2.32
C LEU A 146 -8.23 -13.41 -2.46
N VAL A 147 -7.95 -12.39 -3.30
CA VAL A 147 -8.81 -11.21 -3.43
C VAL A 147 -9.96 -11.36 -4.44
N LYS A 148 -9.97 -12.45 -5.21
CA LYS A 148 -10.96 -12.69 -6.26
C LYS A 148 -12.39 -12.64 -5.70
N GLY A 149 -13.25 -11.80 -6.31
CA GLY A 149 -14.64 -11.60 -5.89
C GLY A 149 -14.82 -10.69 -4.65
N HIS A 150 -13.72 -10.19 -4.07
CA HIS A 150 -13.76 -9.27 -2.92
C HIS A 150 -13.48 -7.81 -3.28
N VAL A 151 -12.86 -7.57 -4.43
CA VAL A 151 -12.47 -6.23 -4.93
C VAL A 151 -13.03 -5.97 -6.32
N LYS A 152 -13.05 -4.70 -6.74
CA LYS A 152 -13.53 -4.27 -8.06
C LYS A 152 -12.61 -4.75 -9.18
N GLY A 153 -11.29 -4.67 -8.96
CA GLY A 153 -10.29 -5.03 -9.96
C GLY A 153 -9.00 -5.55 -9.34
N TYR A 154 -8.34 -6.44 -10.06
CA TYR A 154 -7.03 -6.95 -9.70
C TYR A 154 -6.16 -7.13 -10.94
N LYS A 155 -4.94 -6.62 -10.87
CA LYS A 155 -3.92 -6.81 -11.91
C LYS A 155 -2.62 -7.31 -11.26
N PHE A 156 -2.00 -8.30 -11.87
CA PHE A 156 -0.66 -8.77 -11.51
C PHE A 156 0.34 -8.38 -12.59
N MET A 157 1.47 -7.85 -12.19
CA MET A 157 2.56 -7.46 -13.10
C MET A 157 3.91 -7.87 -12.55
N VAL A 158 4.80 -8.26 -13.46
CA VAL A 158 6.20 -8.56 -13.17
C VAL A 158 7.07 -7.61 -13.97
N TYR A 159 8.06 -7.02 -13.31
CA TYR A 159 9.05 -6.19 -13.96
C TYR A 159 10.27 -7.03 -14.36
N HIS A 160 10.51 -7.12 -15.66
CA HIS A 160 11.61 -7.86 -16.28
C HIS A 160 12.67 -6.93 -16.92
N GLY A 161 12.74 -5.68 -16.48
CA GLY A 161 13.67 -4.71 -17.04
C GLY A 161 15.12 -4.89 -16.54
N ASP A 162 15.81 -3.78 -16.36
CA ASP A 162 17.18 -3.80 -15.84
C ASP A 162 17.29 -4.66 -14.57
N PRO A 163 18.23 -5.65 -14.52
CA PRO A 163 18.35 -6.57 -13.39
C PRO A 163 18.60 -5.88 -12.06
N GLN A 164 19.38 -4.80 -12.05
CA GLN A 164 19.64 -4.05 -10.82
C GLN A 164 18.39 -3.34 -10.33
N GLN A 165 17.56 -2.86 -11.25
CA GLN A 165 16.31 -2.18 -10.96
C GLN A 165 15.15 -3.15 -10.65
N ALA A 166 15.29 -4.44 -11.01
CA ALA A 166 14.32 -5.49 -10.70
C ALA A 166 14.50 -6.08 -9.28
N GLN A 167 15.60 -5.74 -8.60
CA GLN A 167 15.86 -6.21 -7.24
C GLN A 167 14.81 -5.71 -6.24
N HIS A 168 14.56 -6.53 -5.22
CA HIS A 168 13.57 -6.24 -4.18
C HIS A 168 13.66 -4.82 -3.64
N SER A 169 14.83 -4.41 -3.17
CA SER A 169 15.05 -3.07 -2.58
C SER A 169 15.03 -1.92 -3.59
N MET A 170 15.12 -2.20 -4.88
CA MET A 170 15.19 -1.17 -5.91
C MET A 170 13.85 -0.90 -6.61
N LEU A 171 12.87 -1.78 -6.46
CA LEU A 171 11.58 -1.65 -7.14
C LEU A 171 10.88 -0.33 -6.85
N HIS A 172 10.90 0.14 -5.60
CA HIS A 172 10.24 1.38 -5.20
C HIS A 172 11.02 2.65 -5.60
N GLU A 173 12.30 2.51 -5.93
CA GLU A 173 13.15 3.60 -6.44
C GLU A 173 13.18 3.66 -7.98
N ASN A 174 12.64 2.63 -8.66
CA ASN A 174 12.71 2.49 -10.11
C ASN A 174 11.76 3.45 -10.84
N PRO A 175 12.26 4.41 -11.65
CA PRO A 175 11.41 5.36 -12.37
C PRO A 175 10.44 4.71 -13.36
N ALA A 176 10.83 3.58 -13.99
CA ALA A 176 9.96 2.87 -14.92
C ALA A 176 8.78 2.23 -14.18
N VAL A 177 9.02 1.63 -13.00
CA VAL A 177 7.99 1.10 -12.12
C VAL A 177 7.08 2.22 -11.62
N ASN A 178 7.64 3.34 -11.18
CA ASN A 178 6.88 4.50 -10.72
C ASN A 178 5.96 5.06 -11.81
N LYS A 179 6.42 5.07 -13.07
CA LYS A 179 5.59 5.47 -14.22
C LYS A 179 4.42 4.50 -14.45
N ILE A 180 4.66 3.19 -14.36
CA ILE A 180 3.62 2.15 -14.50
C ILE A 180 2.56 2.32 -13.40
N ILE A 181 2.99 2.53 -12.15
CA ILE A 181 2.11 2.74 -11.00
C ILE A 181 1.27 4.01 -11.20
N ALA A 182 1.89 5.12 -11.59
CA ALA A 182 1.18 6.36 -11.85
C ALA A 182 0.13 6.19 -12.97
N GLN A 183 0.47 5.52 -14.06
CA GLN A 183 -0.48 5.22 -15.12
C GLN A 183 -1.65 4.36 -14.63
N TYR A 184 -1.39 3.38 -13.78
CA TYR A 184 -2.44 2.53 -13.22
C TYR A 184 -3.41 3.29 -12.31
N MET A 185 -2.90 4.22 -11.52
CA MET A 185 -3.71 4.97 -10.53
C MET A 185 -4.51 6.12 -11.12
N TYR A 186 -4.12 6.64 -12.29
CA TYR A 186 -4.68 7.90 -12.82
C TYR A 186 -5.28 7.78 -14.23
N ASN A 187 -5.31 6.59 -14.81
CA ASN A 187 -6.04 6.27 -16.05
C ASN A 187 -7.32 5.51 -15.74
#